data_f5c35b84c8150635ad4cd0967b508bde
#
_entry.id   f5c35b84c8150635ad4cd0967b508bde
#
_cell.length_a   1.000
_cell.length_b   1.000
_cell.length_c   1.000
_cell.angle_alpha   90.00
_cell.angle_beta   90.00
_cell.angle_gamma   90.00
#
_symmetry.space_group_name_H-M   'P 1'
#
loop_
_entity.id
_entity.type
_entity.pdbx_description
1 polymer ?
#
loop_
_entity_poly.entity_id
_entity_poly.type
_entity_poly.pdbx_seq_one_letter_code
_entity_poly.pdbx_strand_id
1 'polypeptide(L)'
;EALAKFNETRKKGAGLGLPFAVEMVRRTGVPVGLVPCAHGGTSMEQWSPELKDKGGDSLYGATIRRFQAVGGRVTGVLWYQGESDANSKAAPLFSDKFKALIGAFRRDFGQSDLPFYYVQIGRYTDKANIADWFVVQEAQREAERDVARSGMVSAVDVGLDDAIHVSTQDQKRVGRRLAVLASRDLFPAISDYGSAKAGPRPVSASFAGGVVRVTFEGVNGRLRAQGRISGFSIHDGKGDPAASIYKVRTDPADPSALFLHVSGKMPAEANLRYCYGKDPYCNLTDSLDMAAPAFGPLAIRQ
;
A
#
# COMPACT_ATOMS: atom_id res chain seq x y z
N GLU A 1 -30.14 18.15 -5.12
CA GLU A 1 -29.48 19.11 -6.05
C GLU A 1 -27.98 19.04 -5.97
N ALA A 2 -27.33 19.10 -4.79
CA ALA A 2 -25.88 19.02 -4.64
C ALA A 2 -25.29 17.68 -5.18
N LEU A 3 -25.96 16.56 -4.95
CA LEU A 3 -25.56 15.23 -5.43
C LEU A 3 -25.72 15.10 -6.95
N ALA A 4 -26.75 15.69 -7.53
CA ALA A 4 -26.98 15.71 -8.98
C ALA A 4 -25.89 16.54 -9.70
N LYS A 5 -25.63 17.76 -9.19
CA LYS A 5 -24.57 18.64 -9.72
C LYS A 5 -23.17 18.03 -9.59
N PHE A 6 -22.92 17.28 -8.51
CA PHE A 6 -21.70 16.54 -8.28
C PHE A 6 -21.51 15.37 -9.30
N ASN A 7 -22.60 14.68 -9.66
CA ASN A 7 -22.56 13.61 -10.66
C ASN A 7 -22.41 14.13 -12.10
N GLU A 8 -22.87 15.32 -12.42
CA GLU A 8 -22.71 15.95 -13.75
C GLU A 8 -21.27 16.37 -14.02
N THR A 9 -20.51 16.73 -12.98
CA THR A 9 -19.12 17.21 -13.11
C THR A 9 -18.08 16.10 -13.04
N ARG A 10 -18.42 14.91 -12.54
CA ARG A 10 -17.51 13.76 -12.48
C ARG A 10 -17.56 12.95 -13.76
N LYS A 11 -16.49 13.01 -14.53
CA LYS A 11 -16.23 12.02 -15.59
C LYS A 11 -16.09 10.64 -14.91
N LYS A 12 -16.74 9.62 -15.47
CA LYS A 12 -16.56 8.23 -15.02
C LYS A 12 -15.08 7.88 -15.15
N GLY A 13 -14.42 7.66 -14.03
CA GLY A 13 -13.01 7.30 -14.00
C GLY A 13 -12.80 5.79 -14.06
N ALA A 14 -11.60 5.38 -14.43
CA ALA A 14 -11.14 4.01 -14.23
C ALA A 14 -10.82 3.79 -12.73
N GLY A 15 -10.91 2.54 -12.28
CA GLY A 15 -10.54 2.13 -10.93
C GLY A 15 -9.82 0.78 -10.96
N LEU A 16 -9.11 0.47 -9.89
CA LEU A 16 -8.33 -0.78 -9.78
C LEU A 16 -9.19 -2.06 -9.73
N GLY A 17 -10.50 -1.95 -9.47
CA GLY A 17 -11.39 -3.11 -9.35
C GLY A 17 -11.51 -3.92 -10.65
N LEU A 18 -11.70 -3.28 -11.79
CA LEU A 18 -11.79 -3.99 -13.08
C LEU A 18 -10.48 -4.72 -13.45
N PRO A 19 -9.29 -4.08 -13.44
CA PRO A 19 -8.05 -4.80 -13.69
C PRO A 19 -7.77 -5.93 -12.67
N PHE A 20 -8.16 -5.75 -11.40
CA PHE A 20 -8.12 -6.82 -10.41
C PHE A 20 -8.99 -8.01 -10.86
N ALA A 21 -10.27 -7.78 -11.19
CA ALA A 21 -11.19 -8.85 -11.58
C ALA A 21 -10.73 -9.56 -12.86
N VAL A 22 -10.26 -8.83 -13.87
CA VAL A 22 -9.72 -9.41 -15.11
C VAL A 22 -8.53 -10.34 -14.82
N GLU A 23 -7.60 -9.91 -13.97
CA GLU A 23 -6.44 -10.74 -13.61
C GLU A 23 -6.85 -11.97 -12.80
N MET A 24 -7.79 -11.83 -11.86
CA MET A 24 -8.34 -12.96 -11.10
C MET A 24 -8.95 -14.00 -12.01
N VAL A 25 -9.87 -13.61 -12.92
CA VAL A 25 -10.50 -14.53 -13.88
C VAL A 25 -9.45 -15.20 -14.77
N ARG A 26 -8.48 -14.43 -15.26
CA ARG A 26 -7.40 -14.96 -16.11
C ARG A 26 -6.58 -16.04 -15.42
N ARG A 27 -6.36 -15.92 -14.11
CA ARG A 27 -5.49 -16.82 -13.33
C ARG A 27 -6.21 -17.97 -12.68
N THR A 28 -7.49 -17.85 -12.43
CA THR A 28 -8.24 -18.84 -11.68
C THR A 28 -9.35 -19.51 -12.50
N GLY A 29 -9.79 -18.88 -13.59
CA GLY A 29 -10.99 -19.28 -14.32
C GLY A 29 -12.31 -19.01 -13.56
N VAL A 30 -12.24 -18.40 -12.38
CA VAL A 30 -13.41 -18.15 -11.52
C VAL A 30 -13.98 -16.77 -11.83
N PRO A 31 -15.30 -16.65 -12.14
CA PRO A 31 -15.96 -15.37 -12.32
C PRO A 31 -15.87 -14.49 -11.08
N VAL A 32 -15.64 -13.18 -11.26
CA VAL A 32 -15.52 -12.21 -10.18
C VAL A 32 -16.62 -11.16 -10.26
N GLY A 33 -17.46 -11.08 -9.23
CA GLY A 33 -18.39 -9.98 -9.01
C GLY A 33 -17.74 -8.85 -8.21
N LEU A 34 -18.00 -7.62 -8.60
CA LEU A 34 -17.53 -6.43 -7.89
C LEU A 34 -18.70 -5.64 -7.32
N VAL A 35 -18.59 -5.20 -6.08
CA VAL A 35 -19.56 -4.32 -5.41
C VAL A 35 -18.87 -2.96 -5.16
N PRO A 36 -18.99 -1.98 -6.08
CA PRO A 36 -18.30 -0.70 -5.93
C PRO A 36 -18.96 0.13 -4.83
N CYS A 37 -18.17 0.48 -3.81
CA CYS A 37 -18.58 1.29 -2.67
C CYS A 37 -17.70 2.53 -2.47
N ALA A 38 -16.62 2.67 -3.23
CA ALA A 38 -15.65 3.74 -3.07
C ALA A 38 -16.27 5.14 -3.24
N HIS A 39 -15.77 6.09 -2.43
CA HIS A 39 -16.07 7.52 -2.56
C HIS A 39 -14.76 8.30 -2.42
N GLY A 40 -14.38 9.03 -3.47
CA GLY A 40 -13.09 9.73 -3.49
C GLY A 40 -13.06 10.96 -2.58
N GLY A 41 -11.85 11.28 -2.06
CA GLY A 41 -11.62 12.44 -1.21
C GLY A 41 -12.24 12.33 0.19
N THR A 42 -12.32 11.12 0.74
CA THR A 42 -12.94 10.86 2.05
C THR A 42 -11.94 10.35 3.08
N SER A 43 -12.18 10.71 4.34
CA SER A 43 -11.35 10.37 5.50
C SER A 43 -11.91 9.17 6.27
N MET A 44 -11.07 8.56 7.13
CA MET A 44 -11.48 7.49 8.06
C MET A 44 -12.63 7.93 8.99
N GLU A 45 -12.75 9.23 9.28
CA GLU A 45 -13.89 9.77 10.03
C GLU A 45 -15.22 9.56 9.30
N GLN A 46 -15.25 9.84 8.00
CA GLN A 46 -16.43 9.64 7.16
C GLN A 46 -16.74 8.15 6.91
N TRP A 47 -15.77 7.29 7.08
CA TRP A 47 -15.92 5.83 7.02
C TRP A 47 -16.14 5.19 8.38
N SER A 48 -16.32 5.97 9.45
CA SER A 48 -16.51 5.43 10.80
C SER A 48 -17.68 4.43 10.85
N PRO A 49 -17.45 3.21 11.41
CA PRO A 49 -18.53 2.25 11.63
C PRO A 49 -19.62 2.75 12.56
N GLU A 50 -19.35 3.74 13.41
CA GLU A 50 -20.33 4.38 14.31
C GLU A 50 -21.40 5.13 13.54
N LEU A 51 -21.12 5.49 12.29
CA LEU A 51 -22.10 6.15 11.41
C LEU A 51 -23.01 5.16 10.69
N LYS A 52 -22.94 3.85 10.95
CA LYS A 52 -23.62 2.76 10.23
C LYS A 52 -25.11 3.08 9.97
N ASP A 53 -25.80 3.58 10.96
CA ASP A 53 -27.25 3.81 10.91
C ASP A 53 -27.66 5.25 10.54
N LYS A 54 -26.71 6.06 10.04
CA LYS A 54 -26.94 7.46 9.63
C LYS A 54 -27.50 7.60 8.19
N GLY A 55 -28.13 6.56 7.67
CA GLY A 55 -28.80 6.61 6.36
C GLY A 55 -27.87 7.00 5.21
N GLY A 56 -28.26 8.00 4.43
CA GLY A 56 -27.49 8.51 3.28
C GLY A 56 -26.18 9.21 3.63
N ASP A 57 -26.01 9.61 4.89
CA ASP A 57 -24.83 10.34 5.36
C ASP A 57 -23.69 9.42 5.84
N SER A 58 -23.85 8.10 5.71
CA SER A 58 -22.86 7.11 6.08
C SER A 58 -22.32 6.34 4.89
N LEU A 59 -21.04 6.48 4.59
CA LEU A 59 -20.32 5.68 3.59
C LEU A 59 -20.23 4.22 4.03
N TYR A 60 -19.92 3.99 5.31
CA TYR A 60 -19.90 2.66 5.90
C TYR A 60 -21.28 1.99 5.85
N GLY A 61 -22.33 2.68 6.30
CA GLY A 61 -23.71 2.18 6.23
C GLY A 61 -24.18 1.91 4.81
N ALA A 62 -23.81 2.76 3.84
CA ALA A 62 -24.09 2.51 2.43
C ALA A 62 -23.42 1.23 1.91
N THR A 63 -22.19 0.94 2.36
CA THR A 63 -21.48 -0.29 2.02
C THR A 63 -22.20 -1.52 2.60
N ILE A 64 -22.65 -1.45 3.86
CA ILE A 64 -23.43 -2.54 4.48
C ILE A 64 -24.74 -2.81 3.70
N ARG A 65 -25.47 -1.77 3.32
CA ARG A 65 -26.70 -1.91 2.52
C ARG A 65 -26.45 -2.53 1.15
N ARG A 66 -25.36 -2.13 0.47
CA ARG A 66 -24.97 -2.75 -0.82
C ARG A 66 -24.57 -4.21 -0.66
N PHE A 67 -23.82 -4.54 0.38
CA PHE A 67 -23.48 -5.90 0.74
C PHE A 67 -24.74 -6.77 0.92
N GLN A 68 -25.72 -6.29 1.66
CA GLN A 68 -27.00 -6.99 1.84
C GLN A 68 -27.77 -7.14 0.53
N ALA A 69 -27.83 -6.09 -0.30
CA ALA A 69 -28.53 -6.09 -1.58
C ALA A 69 -27.99 -7.11 -2.59
N VAL A 70 -26.70 -7.48 -2.49
CA VAL A 70 -26.09 -8.52 -3.34
C VAL A 70 -26.11 -9.91 -2.70
N GLY A 71 -26.92 -10.12 -1.67
CA GLY A 71 -27.12 -11.42 -1.03
C GLY A 71 -26.29 -11.65 0.23
N GLY A 72 -25.62 -10.63 0.78
CA GLY A 72 -24.94 -10.70 2.08
C GLY A 72 -23.73 -11.64 2.12
N ARG A 73 -23.04 -11.85 1.00
CA ARG A 73 -21.84 -12.69 0.93
C ARG A 73 -20.80 -12.05 0.02
N VAL A 74 -19.56 -11.97 0.51
CA VAL A 74 -18.40 -11.53 -0.26
C VAL A 74 -17.20 -12.41 0.10
N THR A 75 -16.23 -12.51 -0.81
CA THR A 75 -15.03 -13.33 -0.62
C THR A 75 -13.86 -12.51 -0.05
N GLY A 76 -13.93 -11.18 -0.12
CA GLY A 76 -12.91 -10.28 0.40
C GLY A 76 -13.26 -8.82 0.16
N VAL A 77 -12.45 -7.94 0.73
CA VAL A 77 -12.54 -6.48 0.56
C VAL A 77 -11.28 -5.99 -0.13
N LEU A 78 -11.45 -5.07 -1.09
CA LEU A 78 -10.37 -4.27 -1.66
C LEU A 78 -10.51 -2.84 -1.15
N TRP A 79 -9.41 -2.30 -0.59
CA TRP A 79 -9.42 -0.97 0.01
C TRP A 79 -8.28 -0.09 -0.53
N TYR A 80 -8.59 1.12 -0.93
CA TYR A 80 -7.60 2.13 -1.29
C TYR A 80 -8.06 3.49 -0.77
N GLN A 81 -7.44 3.97 0.27
CA GLN A 81 -7.73 5.25 0.94
C GLN A 81 -6.60 5.53 1.95
N GLY A 82 -6.39 6.79 2.31
CA GLY A 82 -5.43 7.25 3.32
C GLY A 82 -5.06 8.71 3.11
N GLU A 83 -5.18 9.21 1.90
CA GLU A 83 -4.73 10.53 1.46
C GLU A 83 -5.37 11.67 2.25
N SER A 84 -6.68 11.58 2.51
CA SER A 84 -7.43 12.60 3.27
C SER A 84 -7.10 12.60 4.76
N ASP A 85 -6.47 11.54 5.27
CA ASP A 85 -6.05 11.42 6.66
C ASP A 85 -4.57 11.80 6.88
N ALA A 86 -3.82 12.08 5.82
CA ALA A 86 -2.42 12.47 5.89
C ALA A 86 -2.24 13.95 6.31
N ASN A 87 -2.72 14.28 7.50
CA ASN A 87 -2.62 15.60 8.11
C ASN A 87 -2.39 15.46 9.63
N SER A 88 -1.92 16.52 10.28
CA SER A 88 -1.49 16.51 11.68
C SER A 88 -2.55 16.08 12.69
N LYS A 89 -3.84 16.17 12.35
CA LYS A 89 -4.94 15.76 13.24
C LYS A 89 -5.32 14.28 13.04
N ALA A 90 -5.35 13.82 11.81
CA ALA A 90 -5.87 12.49 11.47
C ALA A 90 -4.77 11.42 11.38
N ALA A 91 -3.58 11.75 10.90
CA ALA A 91 -2.50 10.79 10.72
C ALA A 91 -2.14 10.00 11.99
N PRO A 92 -2.03 10.64 13.20
CA PRO A 92 -1.77 9.90 14.43
C PRO A 92 -2.85 8.88 14.81
N LEU A 93 -4.08 9.08 14.34
CA LEU A 93 -5.24 8.23 14.64
C LEU A 93 -5.52 7.18 13.56
N PHE A 94 -4.81 7.25 12.44
CA PHE A 94 -5.11 6.43 11.26
C PHE A 94 -4.99 4.93 11.54
N SER A 95 -3.93 4.49 12.21
CA SER A 95 -3.69 3.06 12.50
C SER A 95 -4.86 2.43 13.24
N ASP A 96 -5.32 3.07 14.33
CA ASP A 96 -6.41 2.54 15.15
C ASP A 96 -7.74 2.54 14.40
N LYS A 97 -8.06 3.63 13.71
CA LYS A 97 -9.28 3.74 12.90
C LYS A 97 -9.30 2.72 11.76
N PHE A 98 -8.17 2.49 11.10
CA PHE A 98 -8.07 1.53 10.01
C PHE A 98 -8.27 0.09 10.51
N LYS A 99 -7.62 -0.29 11.60
CA LYS A 99 -7.80 -1.61 12.24
C LYS A 99 -9.23 -1.81 12.73
N ALA A 100 -9.82 -0.77 13.33
CA ALA A 100 -11.21 -0.79 13.77
C ALA A 100 -12.19 -0.96 12.60
N LEU A 101 -11.95 -0.30 11.47
CA LEU A 101 -12.75 -0.45 10.26
C LEU A 101 -12.70 -1.88 9.72
N ILE A 102 -11.52 -2.50 9.64
CA ILE A 102 -11.37 -3.90 9.21
C ILE A 102 -12.17 -4.84 10.13
N GLY A 103 -12.02 -4.65 11.45
CA GLY A 103 -12.77 -5.43 12.45
C GLY A 103 -14.29 -5.24 12.33
N ALA A 104 -14.74 -4.02 12.04
CA ALA A 104 -16.14 -3.71 11.84
C ALA A 104 -16.72 -4.38 10.57
N PHE A 105 -16.03 -4.35 9.44
CA PHE A 105 -16.45 -5.09 8.24
C PHE A 105 -16.58 -6.58 8.51
N ARG A 106 -15.60 -7.20 9.19
CA ARG A 106 -15.64 -8.62 9.55
C ARG A 106 -16.83 -8.95 10.41
N ARG A 107 -17.10 -8.14 11.42
CA ARG A 107 -18.25 -8.32 12.33
C ARG A 107 -19.58 -8.14 11.60
N ASP A 108 -19.74 -7.05 10.85
CA ASP A 108 -21.00 -6.69 10.22
C ASP A 108 -21.32 -7.51 8.98
N PHE A 109 -20.31 -8.13 8.35
CA PHE A 109 -20.48 -9.13 7.28
C PHE A 109 -20.63 -10.56 7.83
N GLY A 110 -20.49 -10.76 9.15
CA GLY A 110 -20.57 -12.09 9.76
C GLY A 110 -19.43 -13.03 9.33
N GLN A 111 -18.27 -12.49 8.97
CA GLN A 111 -17.12 -13.23 8.45
C GLN A 111 -15.84 -12.79 9.20
N SER A 112 -15.56 -13.43 10.34
CA SER A 112 -14.46 -13.04 11.24
C SER A 112 -13.07 -13.11 10.60
N ASP A 113 -12.89 -13.95 9.58
CA ASP A 113 -11.65 -14.17 8.83
C ASP A 113 -11.68 -13.58 7.41
N LEU A 114 -12.65 -12.68 7.12
CA LEU A 114 -12.78 -12.05 5.79
C LEU A 114 -11.45 -11.44 5.36
N PRO A 115 -10.90 -11.85 4.21
CA PRO A 115 -9.69 -11.29 3.66
C PRO A 115 -9.84 -9.79 3.34
N PHE A 116 -8.84 -9.01 3.71
CA PHE A 116 -8.83 -7.58 3.49
C PHE A 116 -7.53 -7.17 2.79
N TYR A 117 -7.64 -6.86 1.49
CA TYR A 117 -6.49 -6.44 0.69
C TYR A 117 -6.53 -4.94 0.48
N TYR A 118 -5.41 -4.27 0.68
CA TYR A 118 -5.38 -2.82 0.59
C TYR A 118 -4.12 -2.27 -0.07
N VAL A 119 -4.20 -1.01 -0.46
CA VAL A 119 -3.13 -0.30 -1.12
C VAL A 119 -2.49 0.68 -0.14
N GLN A 120 -1.18 0.59 0.05
CA GLN A 120 -0.43 1.68 0.65
C GLN A 120 -0.47 2.87 -0.28
N ILE A 121 -0.88 4.04 0.21
CA ILE A 121 -1.01 5.26 -0.59
C ILE A 121 0.31 5.60 -1.29
N GLY A 122 0.18 6.11 -2.51
CA GLY A 122 1.30 6.55 -3.33
C GLY A 122 1.94 7.84 -2.83
N ARG A 123 2.33 8.70 -3.75
CA ARG A 123 2.89 10.02 -3.44
C ARG A 123 1.88 11.13 -3.72
N TYR A 124 2.11 12.28 -3.11
CA TYR A 124 1.37 13.52 -3.38
C TYR A 124 2.35 14.65 -3.62
N THR A 125 2.43 15.15 -4.85
CA THR A 125 3.51 16.01 -5.31
C THR A 125 3.27 17.51 -5.04
N ASP A 126 2.06 17.92 -4.64
CA ASP A 126 1.71 19.34 -4.44
C ASP A 126 1.76 19.76 -2.95
N LYS A 127 0.79 19.37 -2.15
CA LYS A 127 0.54 19.94 -0.80
C LYS A 127 0.77 18.99 0.35
N ALA A 128 1.35 17.80 0.11
CA ALA A 128 1.59 16.84 1.18
C ALA A 128 2.45 17.43 2.30
N ASN A 129 2.00 17.28 3.55
CA ASN A 129 2.89 17.28 4.69
C ASN A 129 3.61 15.92 4.69
N ILE A 130 4.91 15.95 4.44
CA ILE A 130 5.73 14.74 4.25
C ILE A 130 5.66 13.84 5.49
N ALA A 131 5.75 14.42 6.69
CA ALA A 131 5.74 13.66 7.93
C ALA A 131 4.40 12.96 8.16
N ASP A 132 3.29 13.68 8.03
CA ASP A 132 1.95 13.13 8.20
C ASP A 132 1.61 12.10 7.13
N TRP A 133 2.04 12.33 5.88
CA TRP A 133 1.88 11.39 4.78
C TRP A 133 2.58 10.06 5.07
N PHE A 134 3.80 10.16 5.54
CA PHE A 134 4.62 9.00 5.87
C PHE A 134 4.10 8.23 7.10
N VAL A 135 3.50 8.92 8.08
CA VAL A 135 2.80 8.28 9.21
C VAL A 135 1.68 7.39 8.73
N VAL A 136 0.86 7.85 7.77
CA VAL A 136 -0.21 7.03 7.18
C VAL A 136 0.36 5.84 6.41
N GLN A 137 1.41 6.04 5.60
CA GLN A 137 2.07 4.95 4.87
C GLN A 137 2.66 3.89 5.81
N GLU A 138 3.31 4.30 6.91
CA GLU A 138 3.82 3.38 7.92
C GLU A 138 2.68 2.63 8.64
N ALA A 139 1.62 3.32 9.04
CA ALA A 139 0.45 2.69 9.64
C ALA A 139 -0.17 1.61 8.73
N GLN A 140 -0.23 1.87 7.42
CA GLN A 140 -0.68 0.88 6.43
C GLN A 140 0.29 -0.31 6.35
N ARG A 141 1.61 -0.06 6.35
CA ARG A 141 2.63 -1.13 6.32
C ARG A 141 2.57 -2.01 7.57
N GLU A 142 2.42 -1.41 8.74
CA GLU A 142 2.35 -2.13 10.00
C GLU A 142 1.05 -2.93 10.15
N ALA A 143 -0.06 -2.43 9.64
CA ALA A 143 -1.33 -3.14 9.67
C ALA A 143 -1.28 -4.52 8.98
N GLU A 144 -0.42 -4.71 7.97
CA GLU A 144 -0.25 -6.02 7.33
C GLU A 144 0.28 -7.08 8.31
N ARG A 145 1.13 -6.69 9.24
CA ARG A 145 1.65 -7.58 10.30
C ARG A 145 0.65 -7.77 11.42
N ASP A 146 -0.05 -6.68 11.80
CA ASP A 146 -0.86 -6.63 13.01
C ASP A 146 -2.28 -7.21 12.80
N VAL A 147 -2.75 -7.27 11.56
CA VAL A 147 -4.10 -7.72 11.21
C VAL A 147 -4.03 -9.02 10.43
N ALA A 148 -4.43 -10.12 11.04
CA ALA A 148 -4.50 -11.42 10.37
C ALA A 148 -5.41 -11.37 9.14
N ARG A 149 -5.12 -12.20 8.12
CA ARG A 149 -5.92 -12.27 6.89
C ARG A 149 -6.01 -10.91 6.17
N SER A 150 -4.96 -10.12 6.26
CA SER A 150 -4.81 -8.89 5.46
C SER A 150 -3.58 -8.98 4.56
N GLY A 151 -3.57 -8.18 3.50
CA GLY A 151 -2.43 -8.10 2.60
C GLY A 151 -2.35 -6.72 1.95
N MET A 152 -1.15 -6.20 1.87
CA MET A 152 -0.90 -4.86 1.34
C MET A 152 -0.13 -4.92 0.01
N VAL A 153 -0.53 -4.10 -0.95
CA VAL A 153 0.28 -3.74 -2.11
C VAL A 153 0.65 -2.27 -2.04
N SER A 154 1.78 -1.89 -2.60
CA SER A 154 2.21 -0.49 -2.57
C SER A 154 1.94 0.21 -3.91
N ALA A 155 1.58 1.51 -3.83
CA ALA A 155 1.42 2.41 -4.97
C ALA A 155 2.52 3.49 -5.03
N VAL A 156 3.65 3.32 -4.35
CA VAL A 156 4.70 4.34 -4.28
C VAL A 156 5.54 4.45 -5.56
N ASP A 157 5.57 3.38 -6.38
CA ASP A 157 6.36 3.28 -7.62
C ASP A 157 5.55 3.52 -8.89
N VAL A 158 4.29 3.97 -8.76
CA VAL A 158 3.40 4.16 -9.90
C VAL A 158 3.37 5.61 -10.38
N GLY A 159 3.02 5.79 -11.65
CA GLY A 159 2.79 7.10 -12.26
C GLY A 159 1.49 7.74 -11.77
N LEU A 160 1.42 9.06 -11.91
CA LEU A 160 0.24 9.86 -11.55
C LEU A 160 -0.32 10.52 -12.81
N ASP A 161 -1.66 10.69 -12.88
CA ASP A 161 -2.34 11.47 -13.92
C ASP A 161 -2.49 12.96 -13.52
N ASP A 162 -2.33 13.26 -12.22
CA ASP A 162 -2.26 14.62 -11.66
C ASP A 162 -1.35 14.61 -10.41
N ALA A 163 -1.51 15.56 -9.51
CA ALA A 163 -0.62 15.66 -8.35
C ALA A 163 -0.75 14.50 -7.32
N ILE A 164 -1.82 13.71 -7.37
CA ILE A 164 -2.13 12.69 -6.34
C ILE A 164 -2.73 11.39 -6.89
N HIS A 165 -3.48 11.45 -7.99
CA HIS A 165 -4.20 10.28 -8.48
C HIS A 165 -3.30 9.36 -9.31
N VAL A 166 -3.31 8.09 -8.95
CA VAL A 166 -2.62 7.03 -9.71
C VAL A 166 -3.10 7.02 -11.15
N SER A 167 -2.15 6.97 -12.09
CA SER A 167 -2.46 6.99 -13.51
C SER A 167 -3.36 5.82 -13.91
N THR A 168 -4.23 6.07 -14.89
CA THR A 168 -5.10 5.02 -15.47
C THR A 168 -4.30 3.79 -15.91
N GLN A 169 -3.11 3.99 -16.44
CA GLN A 169 -2.20 2.90 -16.83
C GLN A 169 -1.71 2.10 -15.62
N ASP A 170 -1.35 2.78 -14.53
CA ASP A 170 -0.79 2.12 -13.37
C ASP A 170 -1.85 1.55 -12.41
N GLN A 171 -3.10 1.98 -12.51
CA GLN A 171 -4.20 1.29 -11.84
C GLN A 171 -4.30 -0.18 -12.27
N LYS A 172 -3.90 -0.51 -13.50
CA LYS A 172 -3.80 -1.91 -13.97
C LYS A 172 -2.71 -2.68 -13.21
N ARG A 173 -1.57 -2.04 -12.92
CA ARG A 173 -0.49 -2.64 -12.13
C ARG A 173 -0.94 -2.89 -10.69
N VAL A 174 -1.56 -1.89 -10.06
CA VAL A 174 -2.07 -2.01 -8.68
C VAL A 174 -3.14 -3.10 -8.59
N GLY A 175 -4.10 -3.12 -9.53
CA GLY A 175 -5.13 -4.17 -9.60
C GLY A 175 -4.53 -5.57 -9.75
N ARG A 176 -3.51 -5.75 -10.61
CA ARG A 176 -2.79 -7.01 -10.76
C ARG A 176 -2.07 -7.42 -9.47
N ARG A 177 -1.40 -6.50 -8.78
CA ARG A 177 -0.74 -6.76 -7.49
C ARG A 177 -1.72 -7.27 -6.43
N LEU A 178 -2.90 -6.64 -6.34
CA LEU A 178 -3.96 -7.11 -5.46
C LEU A 178 -4.44 -8.52 -5.85
N ALA A 179 -4.54 -8.80 -7.16
CA ALA A 179 -4.92 -10.13 -7.65
C ALA A 179 -3.87 -11.19 -7.32
N VAL A 180 -2.58 -10.86 -7.29
CA VAL A 180 -1.52 -11.78 -6.83
C VAL A 180 -1.80 -12.21 -5.39
N LEU A 181 -2.04 -11.27 -4.48
CA LEU A 181 -2.34 -11.60 -3.07
C LEU A 181 -3.63 -12.39 -2.93
N ALA A 182 -4.71 -11.94 -3.55
CA ALA A 182 -6.00 -12.60 -3.46
C ALA A 182 -5.97 -14.02 -4.06
N SER A 183 -5.30 -14.22 -5.20
CA SER A 183 -5.16 -15.53 -5.81
C SER A 183 -4.34 -16.49 -4.96
N ARG A 184 -3.24 -16.02 -4.37
CA ARG A 184 -2.41 -16.79 -3.44
C ARG A 184 -3.24 -17.30 -2.25
N ASP A 185 -4.04 -16.41 -1.66
CA ASP A 185 -4.71 -16.70 -0.39
C ASP A 185 -6.03 -17.46 -0.57
N LEU A 186 -6.74 -17.20 -1.67
CA LEU A 186 -8.09 -17.72 -1.92
C LEU A 186 -8.11 -18.91 -2.89
N PHE A 187 -7.15 -18.99 -3.79
CA PHE A 187 -7.11 -19.97 -4.87
C PHE A 187 -5.73 -20.62 -5.05
N PRO A 188 -5.03 -21.03 -3.96
CA PRO A 188 -3.63 -21.48 -4.05
C PRO A 188 -3.45 -22.72 -4.93
N ALA A 189 -4.47 -23.58 -5.05
CA ALA A 189 -4.39 -24.82 -5.80
C ALA A 189 -4.59 -24.67 -7.32
N ILE A 190 -5.21 -23.57 -7.76
CA ILE A 190 -5.60 -23.38 -9.18
C ILE A 190 -4.98 -22.14 -9.82
N SER A 191 -4.38 -21.26 -9.02
CA SER A 191 -3.74 -20.02 -9.51
C SER A 191 -2.26 -20.22 -9.73
N ASP A 192 -1.72 -19.64 -10.81
CA ASP A 192 -0.28 -19.50 -11.04
C ASP A 192 0.42 -18.72 -9.91
N TYR A 193 -0.35 -18.00 -9.10
CA TYR A 193 0.13 -17.24 -7.95
C TYR A 193 0.05 -17.98 -6.61
N GLY A 194 -0.33 -19.27 -6.59
CA GLY A 194 -0.50 -20.02 -5.36
C GLY A 194 0.75 -20.07 -4.47
N SER A 195 1.94 -20.01 -5.06
CA SER A 195 3.22 -19.92 -4.35
C SER A 195 3.79 -18.49 -4.24
N ALA A 196 3.06 -17.46 -4.70
CA ALA A 196 3.53 -16.08 -4.66
C ALA A 196 3.71 -15.59 -3.22
N LYS A 197 4.66 -14.71 -3.03
CA LYS A 197 4.90 -13.99 -1.78
C LYS A 197 4.28 -12.59 -1.84
N ALA A 198 4.21 -11.93 -0.68
CA ALA A 198 3.59 -10.60 -0.57
C ALA A 198 4.34 -9.47 -1.32
N GLY A 199 5.56 -9.73 -1.76
CA GLY A 199 6.47 -8.74 -2.31
C GLY A 199 7.53 -8.31 -1.28
N PRO A 200 8.49 -7.47 -1.67
CA PRO A 200 9.61 -7.09 -0.80
C PRO A 200 9.12 -6.39 0.47
N ARG A 201 9.51 -6.89 1.64
CA ARG A 201 9.31 -6.26 2.95
C ARG A 201 10.66 -6.06 3.62
N PRO A 202 11.00 -4.86 4.13
CA PRO A 202 12.29 -4.61 4.76
C PRO A 202 12.41 -5.39 6.08
N VAL A 203 13.57 -6.01 6.30
CA VAL A 203 13.87 -6.79 7.50
C VAL A 203 14.95 -6.13 8.33
N SER A 204 16.09 -5.81 7.71
CA SER A 204 17.23 -5.26 8.43
C SER A 204 18.10 -4.38 7.55
N ALA A 205 18.85 -3.49 8.20
CA ALA A 205 19.93 -2.71 7.59
C ALA A 205 21.17 -2.80 8.48
N SER A 206 22.35 -3.05 7.88
CA SER A 206 23.61 -3.08 8.58
C SER A 206 24.69 -2.32 7.79
N PHE A 207 25.56 -1.60 8.49
CA PHE A 207 26.63 -0.81 7.88
C PHE A 207 28.00 -1.39 8.18
N ALA A 208 28.79 -1.58 7.16
CA ALA A 208 30.19 -1.96 7.26
C ALA A 208 30.97 -1.46 6.03
N GLY A 209 32.19 -0.96 6.22
CA GLY A 209 33.10 -0.63 5.13
C GLY A 209 32.54 0.36 4.09
N GLY A 210 31.73 1.34 4.49
CA GLY A 210 31.14 2.32 3.57
C GLY A 210 29.90 1.81 2.81
N VAL A 211 29.34 0.68 3.21
CA VAL A 211 28.18 0.06 2.55
C VAL A 211 27.09 -0.28 3.58
N VAL A 212 25.86 0.10 3.30
CA VAL A 212 24.69 -0.39 4.03
C VAL A 212 24.11 -1.57 3.27
N ARG A 213 24.08 -2.74 3.89
CA ARG A 213 23.38 -3.93 3.38
C ARG A 213 21.96 -3.93 3.92
N VAL A 214 20.99 -3.97 3.01
CA VAL A 214 19.54 -4.01 3.35
C VAL A 214 18.99 -5.34 2.90
N THR A 215 18.28 -6.05 3.79
CA THR A 215 17.64 -7.32 3.50
C THR A 215 16.14 -7.19 3.45
N PHE A 216 15.52 -7.99 2.60
CA PHE A 216 14.07 -8.04 2.42
C PHE A 216 13.58 -9.48 2.51
N GLU A 217 12.40 -9.66 3.06
CA GLU A 217 11.64 -10.91 2.98
C GLU A 217 10.51 -10.79 1.95
N GLY A 218 9.80 -11.87 1.68
CA GLY A 218 8.64 -11.87 0.80
C GLY A 218 8.95 -11.64 -0.69
N VAL A 219 10.21 -11.66 -1.10
CA VAL A 219 10.65 -11.41 -2.48
C VAL A 219 10.29 -12.58 -3.39
N ASN A 220 9.62 -12.30 -4.50
CA ASN A 220 9.37 -13.25 -5.58
C ASN A 220 10.55 -13.25 -6.54
N GLY A 221 11.31 -14.36 -6.57
CA GLY A 221 12.51 -14.46 -7.38
C GLY A 221 13.62 -13.54 -6.89
N ARG A 222 13.75 -12.35 -7.45
CA ARG A 222 14.81 -11.37 -7.10
C ARG A 222 14.28 -9.94 -7.05
N LEU A 223 14.98 -9.10 -6.30
CA LEU A 223 14.77 -7.64 -6.34
C LEU A 223 15.14 -7.07 -7.72
N ARG A 224 14.34 -6.14 -8.20
CA ARG A 224 14.46 -5.50 -9.52
C ARG A 224 14.14 -4.01 -9.44
N ALA A 225 14.60 -3.27 -10.44
CA ALA A 225 14.16 -1.92 -10.72
C ALA A 225 14.26 -1.66 -12.22
N GLN A 226 13.42 -0.78 -12.73
CA GLN A 226 13.62 -0.21 -14.05
C GLN A 226 14.67 0.91 -13.93
N GLY A 227 15.84 0.73 -14.56
CA GLY A 227 16.95 1.63 -14.43
C GLY A 227 17.69 1.52 -13.08
N ARG A 228 18.19 2.65 -12.56
CA ARG A 228 18.90 2.71 -11.29
C ARG A 228 17.93 2.54 -10.12
N ILE A 229 18.25 1.65 -9.18
CA ILE A 229 17.48 1.53 -7.93
C ILE A 229 17.58 2.86 -7.16
N SER A 230 16.43 3.44 -6.79
CA SER A 230 16.31 4.76 -6.18
C SER A 230 15.26 4.75 -5.07
N GLY A 231 15.18 5.85 -4.29
CA GLY A 231 14.17 6.06 -3.26
C GLY A 231 14.66 5.88 -1.82
N PHE A 232 15.94 5.51 -1.62
CA PHE A 232 16.52 5.35 -0.29
C PHE A 232 17.14 6.66 0.22
N SER A 233 17.00 6.92 1.52
CA SER A 233 17.68 8.01 2.23
C SER A 233 18.09 7.57 3.63
N ILE A 234 19.20 8.15 4.13
CA ILE A 234 19.73 7.88 5.47
C ILE A 234 19.54 9.14 6.30
N HIS A 235 19.01 8.95 7.50
CA HIS A 235 18.71 10.01 8.47
C HIS A 235 19.38 9.69 9.80
N ASP A 236 19.65 10.72 10.58
CA ASP A 236 20.14 10.59 11.95
C ASP A 236 19.00 10.28 12.93
N GLY A 237 19.31 10.16 14.22
CA GLY A 237 18.34 9.91 15.29
C GLY A 237 17.30 11.03 15.48
N LYS A 238 17.55 12.24 14.93
CA LYS A 238 16.58 13.34 14.93
C LYS A 238 15.69 13.36 13.69
N GLY A 239 16.03 12.55 12.69
CA GLY A 239 15.33 12.48 11.42
C GLY A 239 15.89 13.42 10.35
N ASP A 240 17.01 14.08 10.60
CA ASP A 240 17.67 14.94 9.62
C ASP A 240 18.48 14.10 8.61
N PRO A 241 18.54 14.51 7.31
CA PRO A 241 19.37 13.85 6.31
C PRO A 241 20.83 13.78 6.76
N ALA A 242 21.45 12.61 6.64
CA ALA A 242 22.79 12.37 7.15
C ALA A 242 23.78 11.96 6.04
N ALA A 243 24.02 10.67 5.82
CA ALA A 243 24.95 10.19 4.80
C ALA A 243 24.31 10.13 3.40
N SER A 244 25.10 10.39 2.37
CA SER A 244 24.64 10.34 0.97
C SER A 244 24.81 8.96 0.37
N ILE A 245 23.77 8.44 -0.26
CA ILE A 245 23.81 7.17 -1.03
C ILE A 245 24.14 7.51 -2.48
N TYR A 246 25.34 7.13 -2.93
CA TYR A 246 25.77 7.44 -4.30
C TYR A 246 25.59 6.27 -5.28
N LYS A 247 25.40 5.03 -4.79
CA LYS A 247 25.21 3.85 -5.62
C LYS A 247 24.40 2.80 -4.87
N VAL A 248 23.43 2.17 -5.58
CA VAL A 248 22.66 1.03 -5.08
C VAL A 248 22.83 -0.14 -6.05
N ARG A 249 23.05 -1.34 -5.52
CA ARG A 249 23.17 -2.59 -6.28
C ARG A 249 22.43 -3.71 -5.57
N THR A 250 21.95 -4.69 -6.34
CA THR A 250 21.54 -5.98 -5.79
C THR A 250 22.76 -6.75 -5.26
N ASP A 251 22.57 -7.53 -4.21
CA ASP A 251 23.57 -8.47 -3.72
C ASP A 251 23.64 -9.67 -4.69
N PRO A 252 24.79 -9.97 -5.29
CA PRO A 252 24.90 -11.10 -6.23
C PRO A 252 24.73 -12.46 -5.55
N ALA A 253 24.97 -12.56 -4.23
CA ALA A 253 24.83 -13.78 -3.45
C ALA A 253 23.44 -13.97 -2.83
N ASP A 254 22.68 -12.86 -2.69
CA ASP A 254 21.36 -12.88 -2.07
C ASP A 254 20.37 -12.06 -2.91
N PRO A 255 19.45 -12.72 -3.66
CA PRO A 255 18.49 -12.02 -4.52
C PRO A 255 17.48 -11.16 -3.75
N SER A 256 17.47 -11.26 -2.42
CA SER A 256 16.59 -10.50 -1.51
C SER A 256 17.34 -9.38 -0.78
N ALA A 257 18.57 -9.05 -1.18
CA ALA A 257 19.35 -8.00 -0.53
C ALA A 257 19.89 -6.94 -1.49
N LEU A 258 20.16 -5.76 -0.95
CA LEU A 258 20.78 -4.64 -1.64
C LEU A 258 22.02 -4.15 -0.91
N PHE A 259 22.97 -3.62 -1.66
CA PHE A 259 24.11 -2.85 -1.18
C PHE A 259 23.92 -1.38 -1.53
N LEU A 260 23.86 -0.52 -0.52
CA LEU A 260 23.80 0.94 -0.65
C LEU A 260 25.20 1.49 -0.30
N HIS A 261 25.91 1.95 -1.31
CA HIS A 261 27.23 2.57 -1.12
C HIS A 261 27.02 4.01 -0.66
N VAL A 262 27.65 4.36 0.45
CA VAL A 262 27.43 5.65 1.12
C VAL A 262 28.73 6.45 1.19
N SER A 263 28.60 7.78 1.18
CA SER A 263 29.65 8.73 1.46
C SER A 263 29.29 9.61 2.65
N GLY A 264 30.31 10.12 3.33
CA GLY A 264 30.15 10.87 4.57
C GLY A 264 30.23 9.97 5.81
N LYS A 265 30.15 10.62 6.98
CA LYS A 265 30.19 9.93 8.27
C LYS A 265 28.81 9.34 8.59
N MET A 266 28.75 8.04 8.89
CA MET A 266 27.53 7.40 9.38
C MET A 266 27.24 7.86 10.82
N PRO A 267 26.05 8.40 11.14
CA PRO A 267 25.67 8.73 12.51
C PRO A 267 25.58 7.48 13.39
N ALA A 268 25.76 7.62 14.70
CA ALA A 268 25.61 6.49 15.63
C ALA A 268 24.18 5.92 15.63
N GLU A 269 23.17 6.79 15.52
CA GLU A 269 21.74 6.43 15.46
C GLU A 269 21.22 6.65 14.04
N ALA A 270 21.84 5.98 13.06
CA ALA A 270 21.43 6.08 11.67
C ALA A 270 20.17 5.25 11.38
N ASN A 271 19.28 5.83 10.59
CA ASN A 271 18.05 5.19 10.14
C ASN A 271 17.93 5.25 8.63
N LEU A 272 17.48 4.15 8.03
CA LEU A 272 17.14 4.06 6.62
C LEU A 272 15.66 4.34 6.41
N ARG A 273 15.35 5.14 5.40
CA ARG A 273 13.98 5.32 4.89
C ARG A 273 13.93 5.01 3.40
N TYR A 274 12.79 4.55 2.96
CA TYR A 274 12.49 4.34 1.53
C TYR A 274 11.20 5.05 1.16
N CYS A 275 11.19 5.75 0.03
CA CYS A 275 10.09 6.60 -0.44
C CYS A 275 9.69 7.72 0.53
N TYR A 276 10.63 8.23 1.30
CA TYR A 276 10.41 9.38 2.18
C TYR A 276 10.72 10.68 1.42
N GLY A 277 9.76 11.58 1.39
CA GLY A 277 9.91 12.87 0.70
C GLY A 277 8.64 13.32 0.00
N LYS A 278 8.66 14.52 -0.59
CA LYS A 278 7.51 15.11 -1.27
C LYS A 278 7.19 14.40 -2.60
N ASP A 279 8.21 14.13 -3.40
CA ASP A 279 8.10 13.44 -4.68
C ASP A 279 9.27 12.45 -4.85
N PRO A 280 9.37 11.43 -4.00
CA PRO A 280 10.46 10.49 -4.07
C PRO A 280 10.31 9.59 -5.29
N TYR A 281 11.35 9.48 -6.10
CA TYR A 281 11.39 8.49 -7.17
C TYR A 281 11.75 7.13 -6.59
N CYS A 282 10.77 6.24 -6.50
CA CYS A 282 10.88 4.91 -5.94
C CYS A 282 10.57 3.87 -7.01
N ASN A 283 11.41 2.86 -7.19
CA ASN A 283 11.25 1.91 -8.28
C ASN A 283 11.65 0.47 -7.92
N LEU A 284 11.80 0.15 -6.64
CA LEU A 284 12.17 -1.19 -6.21
C LEU A 284 10.96 -2.13 -6.27
N THR A 285 11.07 -3.19 -7.06
CA THR A 285 10.09 -4.25 -7.19
C THR A 285 10.77 -5.62 -7.12
N ASP A 286 9.99 -6.68 -7.26
CA ASP A 286 10.50 -8.04 -7.45
C ASP A 286 10.14 -8.62 -8.84
N SER A 287 10.39 -9.91 -9.06
CA SER A 287 10.15 -10.55 -10.36
C SER A 287 8.67 -10.68 -10.73
N LEU A 288 7.73 -10.54 -9.79
CA LEU A 288 6.30 -10.47 -10.04
C LEU A 288 5.77 -9.02 -10.11
N ASP A 289 6.66 -8.02 -10.14
CA ASP A 289 6.32 -6.60 -10.12
C ASP A 289 5.61 -6.17 -8.82
N MET A 290 5.83 -6.89 -7.72
CA MET A 290 5.37 -6.46 -6.40
C MET A 290 6.33 -5.40 -5.87
N ALA A 291 5.82 -4.21 -5.57
CA ALA A 291 6.65 -3.09 -5.11
C ALA A 291 7.03 -3.21 -3.64
N ALA A 292 8.25 -2.79 -3.33
CA ALA A 292 8.61 -2.47 -1.95
C ALA A 292 7.76 -1.29 -1.45
N PRO A 293 7.19 -1.35 -0.24
CA PRO A 293 6.44 -0.24 0.34
C PRO A 293 7.34 0.93 0.73
N ALA A 294 6.77 2.10 0.92
CA ALA A 294 7.40 3.13 1.74
C ALA A 294 7.63 2.58 3.15
N PHE A 295 8.79 2.81 3.72
CA PHE A 295 9.13 2.34 5.06
C PHE A 295 10.17 3.19 5.77
N GLY A 296 10.15 3.17 7.08
CA GLY A 296 11.14 3.71 8.01
C GLY A 296 10.52 4.48 9.19
N PRO A 297 11.31 4.77 10.20
CA PRO A 297 12.75 4.52 10.29
C PRO A 297 13.10 3.04 10.47
N LEU A 298 14.05 2.54 9.69
CA LEU A 298 14.66 1.22 9.88
C LEU A 298 16.08 1.44 10.41
N ALA A 299 16.35 1.04 11.66
CA ALA A 299 17.64 1.24 12.28
C ALA A 299 18.77 0.58 11.49
N ILE A 300 19.86 1.31 11.24
CA ILE A 300 21.08 0.79 10.61
C ILE A 300 22.05 0.32 11.71
N ARG A 301 22.23 -0.99 11.82
CA ARG A 301 23.18 -1.58 12.77
C ARG A 301 24.62 -1.33 12.27
N GLN A 302 25.52 -0.90 13.17
CA GLN A 302 26.93 -0.68 12.91
C GLN A 302 27.79 -1.82 13.45
#